data_792164fb301286396f683e367d9df278
#
_entry.id   792164fb301286396f683e367d9df278
#
_cell.length_a   1.000
_cell.length_b   1.000
_cell.length_c   1.000
_cell.angle_alpha   90.00
_cell.angle_beta   90.00
_cell.angle_gamma   90.00
#
_symmetry.space_group_name_H-M   'P 1'
#
loop_
_entity.id
_entity.type
_entity.pdbx_description
1 polymer ?
#
loop_
_entity_poly.entity_id
_entity_poly.type
_entity_poly.pdbx_seq_one_letter_code
_entity_poly.pdbx_strand_id
1 'polypeptide(L)'
;ECARRGAEVTLIAGPVQLETRHSRIRRIDVESAEEMYAASQACFFDSDAAILCAAVADFRPEMVADKKIKREKEEELTLHLRATKDIAASLGAVKRKDQLLVGFALETNNEQQNAEGKLERKNFDFIVLNSLNDAGAGFRHDTNKISIIDRKGRTDYPLKSKAEVARDIIDRLSDELKHLTLNS
;
A
#
# COMPACT_ATOMS: atom_id res chain seq x y z
N GLU A 1 0.18 8.30 -12.17
CA GLU A 1 -0.29 7.67 -13.41
C GLU A 1 -1.82 7.65 -13.46
N CYS A 2 -2.54 7.24 -12.39
CA CYS A 2 -4.02 7.28 -12.35
C CYS A 2 -4.57 8.63 -12.82
N ALA A 3 -4.11 9.73 -12.21
CA ALA A 3 -4.56 11.08 -12.57
C ALA A 3 -4.24 11.47 -14.02
N ARG A 4 -3.10 11.01 -14.57
CA ARG A 4 -2.76 11.22 -16.00
C ARG A 4 -3.74 10.53 -16.94
N ARG A 5 -4.37 9.43 -16.50
CA ARG A 5 -5.40 8.70 -17.25
C ARG A 5 -6.82 9.22 -16.98
N GLY A 6 -6.95 10.31 -16.25
CA GLY A 6 -8.22 10.98 -16.01
C GLY A 6 -8.94 10.58 -14.73
N ALA A 7 -8.36 9.69 -13.91
CA ALA A 7 -8.97 9.34 -12.64
C ALA A 7 -8.92 10.50 -11.63
N GLU A 8 -9.96 10.66 -10.83
CA GLU A 8 -9.93 11.46 -9.60
C GLU A 8 -9.22 10.65 -8.50
N VAL A 9 -8.18 11.22 -7.91
CA VAL A 9 -7.32 10.50 -6.98
C VAL A 9 -7.35 11.17 -5.61
N THR A 10 -7.65 10.42 -4.57
CA THR A 10 -7.36 10.82 -3.20
C THR A 10 -6.07 10.14 -2.76
N LEU A 11 -5.02 10.94 -2.55
CA LEU A 11 -3.72 10.48 -2.08
C LEU A 11 -3.61 10.67 -0.58
N ILE A 12 -3.68 9.59 0.18
CA ILE A 12 -3.42 9.60 1.63
C ILE A 12 -1.92 9.37 1.81
N ALA A 13 -1.21 10.38 2.31
CA ALA A 13 0.25 10.38 2.41
C ALA A 13 0.70 10.49 3.88
N GLY A 14 1.55 9.56 4.31
CA GLY A 14 2.32 9.70 5.54
C GLY A 14 3.41 10.77 5.42
N PRO A 15 4.28 10.92 6.43
CA PRO A 15 5.35 11.93 6.45
C PRO A 15 6.36 11.69 5.32
N VAL A 16 6.17 12.33 4.17
CA VAL A 16 7.04 12.27 2.99
C VAL A 16 7.31 13.65 2.44
N GLN A 17 8.49 13.87 1.87
CA GLN A 17 8.89 15.15 1.29
C GLN A 17 8.38 15.37 -0.15
N LEU A 18 7.87 14.31 -0.79
CA LEU A 18 7.38 14.39 -2.16
C LEU A 18 6.03 15.11 -2.21
N GLU A 19 5.92 16.06 -3.10
CA GLU A 19 4.69 16.79 -3.37
C GLU A 19 4.06 16.40 -4.71
N THR A 20 2.77 16.64 -4.84
CA THR A 20 2.06 16.56 -6.12
C THR A 20 1.18 17.79 -6.30
N ARG A 21 1.13 18.31 -7.53
CA ARG A 21 0.33 19.50 -7.89
C ARG A 21 -0.68 19.22 -9.00
N HIS A 22 -0.97 17.94 -9.26
CA HIS A 22 -1.92 17.58 -10.31
C HIS A 22 -3.35 17.91 -9.87
N SER A 23 -4.13 18.59 -10.74
CA SER A 23 -5.48 19.08 -10.41
C SER A 23 -6.48 17.98 -10.02
N ARG A 24 -6.27 16.74 -10.51
CA ARG A 24 -7.10 15.58 -10.19
C ARG A 24 -6.61 14.80 -8.96
N ILE A 25 -5.66 15.34 -8.19
CA ILE A 25 -5.17 14.69 -6.98
C ILE A 25 -5.53 15.56 -5.78
N ARG A 26 -6.41 15.05 -4.94
CA ARG A 26 -6.65 15.57 -3.60
C ARG A 26 -5.73 14.84 -2.63
N ARG A 27 -4.82 15.56 -1.99
CA ARG A 27 -3.91 15.00 -1.00
C ARG A 27 -4.46 15.17 0.41
N ILE A 28 -4.34 14.13 1.22
CA ILE A 28 -4.62 14.09 2.66
C ILE A 28 -3.32 13.66 3.34
N ASP A 29 -2.71 14.57 4.08
CA ASP A 29 -1.51 14.27 4.87
C ASP A 29 -1.92 13.72 6.23
N VAL A 30 -1.24 12.66 6.67
CA VAL A 30 -1.46 11.98 7.95
C VAL A 30 -0.10 11.68 8.60
N GLU A 31 -0.04 11.69 9.93
CA GLU A 31 1.19 11.46 10.67
C GLU A 31 1.24 10.07 11.32
N SER A 32 0.09 9.48 11.61
CA SER A 32 -0.01 8.21 12.33
C SER A 32 -0.72 7.13 11.51
N ALA A 33 -0.47 5.86 11.89
CA ALA A 33 -1.18 4.71 11.34
C ALA A 33 -2.70 4.78 11.61
N GLU A 34 -3.11 5.35 12.75
CA GLU A 34 -4.52 5.52 13.11
C GLU A 34 -5.21 6.55 12.20
N GLU A 35 -4.55 7.68 11.92
CA GLU A 35 -5.06 8.69 10.98
C GLU A 35 -5.13 8.13 9.57
N MET A 36 -4.11 7.39 9.11
CA MET A 36 -4.14 6.73 7.82
C MET A 36 -5.28 5.72 7.73
N TYR A 37 -5.50 4.94 8.78
CA TYR A 37 -6.62 4.01 8.88
C TYR A 37 -7.96 4.76 8.72
N ALA A 38 -8.18 5.81 9.51
CA ALA A 38 -9.43 6.58 9.48
C ALA A 38 -9.68 7.24 8.11
N ALA A 39 -8.65 7.86 7.53
CA ALA A 39 -8.72 8.47 6.21
C ALA A 39 -9.01 7.42 5.10
N SER A 40 -8.37 6.25 5.19
CA SER A 40 -8.57 5.17 4.22
C SER A 40 -10.00 4.62 4.27
N GLN A 41 -10.54 4.39 5.47
CA GLN A 41 -11.93 3.94 5.65
C GLN A 41 -12.93 4.96 5.08
N ALA A 42 -12.74 6.24 5.40
CA ALA A 42 -13.64 7.31 4.94
C ALA A 42 -13.64 7.46 3.42
N CYS A 43 -12.47 7.32 2.76
CA CYS A 43 -12.36 7.51 1.32
C CYS A 43 -12.73 6.26 0.51
N PHE A 44 -12.56 5.06 1.05
CA PHE A 44 -12.76 3.83 0.30
C PHE A 44 -14.21 3.58 -0.07
N PHE A 45 -15.16 4.04 0.75
CA PHE A 45 -16.58 3.83 0.52
C PHE A 45 -17.03 4.33 -0.87
N ASP A 46 -16.56 5.51 -1.28
CA ASP A 46 -16.93 6.15 -2.55
C ASP A 46 -15.90 5.94 -3.67
N SER A 47 -14.92 5.06 -3.47
CA SER A 47 -13.86 4.81 -4.45
C SER A 47 -14.15 3.55 -5.27
N ASP A 48 -13.72 3.53 -6.54
CA ASP A 48 -13.75 2.34 -7.41
C ASP A 48 -12.59 1.40 -7.08
N ALA A 49 -11.47 1.95 -6.60
CA ALA A 49 -10.29 1.16 -6.27
C ALA A 49 -9.44 1.81 -5.17
N ALA A 50 -8.69 0.98 -4.44
CA ALA A 50 -7.64 1.44 -3.55
C ALA A 50 -6.31 0.71 -3.82
N ILE A 51 -5.20 1.47 -3.82
CA ILE A 51 -3.85 0.96 -3.99
C ILE A 51 -3.06 1.23 -2.72
N LEU A 52 -2.71 0.18 -1.98
CA LEU A 52 -2.05 0.25 -0.69
C LEU A 52 -0.55 0.00 -0.84
N CYS A 53 0.23 1.08 -0.98
CA CYS A 53 1.69 1.00 -1.15
C CYS A 53 2.49 1.62 0.01
N ALA A 54 1.83 2.19 1.02
CA ALA A 54 2.49 2.74 2.19
C ALA A 54 3.02 1.63 3.11
N ALA A 55 4.23 1.80 3.62
CA ALA A 55 4.81 0.94 4.65
C ALA A 55 4.33 1.42 6.04
N VAL A 56 3.16 0.96 6.46
CA VAL A 56 2.59 1.30 7.76
C VAL A 56 3.17 0.38 8.83
N ALA A 57 3.59 0.95 9.97
CA ALA A 57 4.13 0.18 11.08
C ALA A 57 3.06 -0.74 11.70
N ASP A 58 3.41 -1.99 11.94
CA ASP A 58 2.51 -2.99 12.56
C ASP A 58 2.31 -2.76 14.06
N PHE A 59 3.21 -2.00 14.69
CA PHE A 59 3.18 -1.71 16.13
C PHE A 59 3.42 -0.23 16.40
N ARG A 60 2.82 0.28 17.47
CA ARG A 60 3.05 1.60 18.01
C ARG A 60 3.28 1.55 19.51
N PRO A 61 3.97 2.52 20.11
CA PRO A 61 4.02 2.64 21.56
C PRO A 61 2.61 2.70 22.16
N GLU A 62 2.41 1.97 23.26
CA GLU A 62 1.13 2.01 23.98
C GLU A 62 0.87 3.38 24.61
N MET A 63 1.92 4.00 25.13
CA MET A 63 1.88 5.35 25.68
C MET A 63 2.93 6.22 24.99
N VAL A 64 2.56 7.46 24.71
CA VAL A 64 3.47 8.49 24.23
C VAL A 64 3.81 9.39 25.42
N ALA A 65 5.09 9.60 25.67
CA ALA A 65 5.53 10.46 26.75
C ALA A 65 5.32 11.94 26.38
N ASP A 66 4.67 12.71 27.23
CA ASP A 66 4.46 14.15 27.03
C ASP A 66 5.77 14.97 27.13
N LYS A 67 6.80 14.39 27.71
CA LYS A 67 8.11 15.02 27.90
C LYS A 67 9.23 14.09 27.43
N LYS A 68 10.35 14.72 27.09
CA LYS A 68 11.59 14.00 26.76
C LYS A 68 11.94 13.01 27.87
N ILE A 69 12.01 11.72 27.53
CA ILE A 69 12.52 10.69 28.43
C ILE A 69 14.01 10.95 28.64
N LYS A 70 14.40 11.26 29.88
CA LYS A 70 15.80 11.44 30.25
C LYS A 70 16.37 10.10 30.68
N ARG A 71 17.63 9.85 30.30
CA ARG A 71 18.40 8.73 30.84
C ARG A 71 18.72 9.08 32.30
N GLU A 72 17.95 8.52 33.20
CA GLU A 72 18.26 8.54 34.63
C GLU A 72 19.24 7.41 34.99
N LYS A 73 19.26 6.92 36.20
CA LYS A 73 20.20 5.89 36.66
C LYS A 73 19.89 4.48 36.11
N GLU A 74 18.79 4.33 35.40
CA GLU A 74 18.40 3.05 34.82
C GLU A 74 19.17 2.78 33.51
N GLU A 75 19.76 1.59 33.42
CA GLU A 75 20.53 1.15 32.24
C GLU A 75 19.64 0.65 31.12
N GLU A 76 18.38 0.28 31.42
CA GLU A 76 17.42 -0.29 30.49
C GLU A 76 16.11 0.51 30.44
N LEU A 77 15.51 0.59 29.26
CA LEU A 77 14.19 1.15 29.04
C LEU A 77 13.29 0.10 28.38
N THR A 78 12.20 -0.26 29.03
CA THR A 78 11.19 -1.14 28.44
C THR A 78 10.10 -0.31 27.77
N LEU A 79 9.82 -0.58 26.49
CA LEU A 79 8.72 0.00 25.72
C LEU A 79 7.64 -1.05 25.50
N HIS A 80 6.43 -0.76 25.99
CA HIS A 80 5.26 -1.55 25.66
C HIS A 80 4.71 -1.10 24.31
N LEU A 81 4.59 -2.06 23.39
CA LEU A 81 4.07 -1.83 22.06
C LEU A 81 2.68 -2.47 21.93
N ARG A 82 1.80 -1.78 21.20
CA ARG A 82 0.46 -2.25 20.84
C ARG A 82 0.36 -2.37 19.31
N ALA A 83 -0.28 -3.42 18.82
CA ALA A 83 -0.52 -3.59 17.40
C ALA A 83 -1.38 -2.44 16.85
N THR A 84 -1.04 -1.99 15.63
CA THR A 84 -1.86 -1.05 14.86
C THR A 84 -3.00 -1.78 14.16
N LYS A 85 -3.98 -1.03 13.68
CA LYS A 85 -5.07 -1.61 12.87
C LYS A 85 -4.55 -1.99 11.48
N ASP A 86 -4.90 -3.17 11.03
CA ASP A 86 -4.57 -3.62 9.67
C ASP A 86 -5.51 -2.96 8.65
N ILE A 87 -5.02 -1.88 8.02
CA ILE A 87 -5.77 -1.10 7.03
C ILE A 87 -6.23 -1.99 5.88
N ALA A 88 -5.33 -2.81 5.36
CA ALA A 88 -5.62 -3.67 4.21
C ALA A 88 -6.70 -4.70 4.52
N ALA A 89 -6.58 -5.41 5.64
CA ALA A 89 -7.59 -6.37 6.07
C ALA A 89 -8.95 -5.70 6.33
N SER A 90 -8.93 -4.52 6.92
CA SER A 90 -10.16 -3.76 7.22
C SER A 90 -10.87 -3.29 5.94
N LEU A 91 -10.14 -2.80 4.93
CA LEU A 91 -10.72 -2.43 3.64
C LEU A 91 -11.22 -3.66 2.89
N GLY A 92 -10.44 -4.75 2.89
CA GLY A 92 -10.83 -6.01 2.27
C GLY A 92 -12.11 -6.62 2.85
N ALA A 93 -12.36 -6.41 4.15
CA ALA A 93 -13.58 -6.89 4.83
C ALA A 93 -14.85 -6.14 4.39
N VAL A 94 -14.73 -4.86 3.99
CA VAL A 94 -15.86 -4.02 3.58
C VAL A 94 -15.91 -3.77 2.07
N LYS A 95 -14.97 -4.34 1.32
CA LYS A 95 -14.87 -4.19 -0.13
C LYS A 95 -16.13 -4.67 -0.83
N ARG A 96 -16.74 -3.82 -1.64
CA ARG A 96 -17.87 -4.18 -2.50
C ARG A 96 -17.40 -5.01 -3.70
N LYS A 97 -18.33 -5.68 -4.38
CA LYS A 97 -18.02 -6.50 -5.57
C LYS A 97 -17.54 -5.69 -6.78
N ASP A 98 -17.91 -4.41 -6.84
CA ASP A 98 -17.56 -3.45 -7.87
C ASP A 98 -16.28 -2.65 -7.55
N GLN A 99 -15.60 -2.97 -6.45
CA GLN A 99 -14.37 -2.31 -6.02
C GLN A 99 -13.14 -3.21 -6.18
N LEU A 100 -12.00 -2.60 -6.48
CA LEU A 100 -10.70 -3.26 -6.50
C LEU A 100 -9.82 -2.83 -5.34
N LEU A 101 -9.11 -3.79 -4.76
CA LEU A 101 -8.13 -3.56 -3.71
C LEU A 101 -6.78 -4.14 -4.12
N VAL A 102 -5.77 -3.28 -4.22
CA VAL A 102 -4.42 -3.63 -4.65
C VAL A 102 -3.45 -3.47 -3.49
N GLY A 103 -2.69 -4.52 -3.20
CA GLY A 103 -1.65 -4.50 -2.18
C GLY A 103 -0.25 -4.42 -2.77
N PHE A 104 0.69 -3.95 -1.95
CA PHE A 104 2.12 -4.09 -2.21
C PHE A 104 2.73 -5.04 -1.18
N ALA A 105 3.64 -5.87 -1.63
CA ALA A 105 4.45 -6.73 -0.78
C ALA A 105 5.93 -6.55 -1.10
N LEU A 106 6.73 -6.47 -0.06
CA LEU A 106 8.19 -6.51 -0.13
C LEU A 106 8.62 -7.73 0.65
N GLU A 107 9.14 -8.73 -0.03
CA GLU A 107 9.49 -10.02 0.54
C GLU A 107 10.96 -10.35 0.23
N THR A 108 11.56 -11.17 1.09
CA THR A 108 12.92 -11.68 0.91
C THR A 108 12.98 -13.19 0.82
N ASN A 109 12.00 -13.88 1.41
CA ASN A 109 11.92 -15.34 1.46
C ASN A 109 10.47 -15.79 1.23
N ASN A 110 10.29 -16.94 0.57
CA ASN A 110 8.96 -17.50 0.26
C ASN A 110 7.99 -16.48 -0.34
N GLU A 111 8.52 -15.62 -1.20
CA GLU A 111 7.86 -14.42 -1.73
C GLU A 111 6.46 -14.71 -2.27
N GLN A 112 6.35 -15.75 -3.10
CA GLN A 112 5.07 -16.11 -3.74
C GLN A 112 4.05 -16.59 -2.72
N GLN A 113 4.42 -17.52 -1.85
CA GLN A 113 3.50 -18.09 -0.86
C GLN A 113 3.01 -17.04 0.14
N ASN A 114 3.91 -16.12 0.55
CA ASN A 114 3.55 -15.01 1.43
C ASN A 114 2.59 -14.03 0.74
N ALA A 115 2.82 -13.73 -0.54
CA ALA A 115 1.94 -12.85 -1.32
C ALA A 115 0.56 -13.49 -1.54
N GLU A 116 0.50 -14.77 -1.92
CA GLU A 116 -0.76 -15.52 -2.07
C GLU A 116 -1.55 -15.56 -0.75
N GLY A 117 -0.88 -15.83 0.37
CA GLY A 117 -1.52 -15.80 1.68
C GLY A 117 -2.04 -14.41 2.08
N LYS A 118 -1.36 -13.32 1.67
CA LYS A 118 -1.86 -11.94 1.87
C LYS A 118 -3.04 -11.62 0.95
N LEU A 119 -2.99 -12.09 -0.31
CA LEU A 119 -4.06 -11.92 -1.29
C LEU A 119 -5.40 -12.42 -0.73
N GLU A 120 -5.41 -13.61 -0.16
CA GLU A 120 -6.62 -14.20 0.39
C GLU A 120 -7.07 -13.55 1.70
N ARG A 121 -6.16 -13.47 2.69
CA ARG A 121 -6.50 -12.94 4.01
C ARG A 121 -6.98 -11.50 4.00
N LYS A 122 -6.48 -10.69 3.06
CA LYS A 122 -6.81 -9.26 2.94
C LYS A 122 -7.76 -8.96 1.79
N ASN A 123 -8.29 -9.99 1.12
CA ASN A 123 -9.21 -9.88 0.00
C ASN A 123 -8.72 -8.93 -1.10
N PHE A 124 -7.42 -8.96 -1.42
CA PHE A 124 -6.85 -8.23 -2.53
C PHE A 124 -7.28 -8.84 -3.87
N ASP A 125 -7.42 -8.03 -4.90
CA ASP A 125 -7.64 -8.48 -6.27
C ASP A 125 -6.33 -8.88 -6.92
N PHE A 126 -5.29 -8.09 -6.67
CA PHE A 126 -3.91 -8.48 -6.96
C PHE A 126 -2.90 -7.81 -6.02
N ILE A 127 -1.70 -8.38 -5.98
CA ILE A 127 -0.57 -7.86 -5.20
C ILE A 127 0.58 -7.54 -6.14
N VAL A 128 1.16 -6.37 -5.95
CA VAL A 128 2.43 -5.97 -6.57
C VAL A 128 3.55 -6.40 -5.64
N LEU A 129 4.30 -7.42 -6.05
CA LEU A 129 5.43 -7.95 -5.30
C LEU A 129 6.72 -7.30 -5.76
N ASN A 130 7.46 -6.72 -4.83
CA ASN A 130 8.83 -6.28 -5.00
C ASN A 130 9.76 -7.31 -4.39
N SER A 131 10.75 -7.81 -5.14
CA SER A 131 11.81 -8.64 -4.60
C SER A 131 13.02 -7.79 -4.21
N LEU A 132 13.51 -7.96 -2.98
CA LEU A 132 14.78 -7.35 -2.56
C LEU A 132 15.99 -8.11 -3.07
N ASN A 133 15.81 -9.30 -3.62
CA ASN A 133 16.88 -10.14 -4.16
C ASN A 133 17.38 -9.68 -5.54
N ASP A 134 16.63 -8.78 -6.20
CA ASP A 134 16.99 -8.28 -7.52
C ASP A 134 17.90 -7.04 -7.41
N ALA A 135 19.09 -7.10 -8.00
CA ALA A 135 20.03 -5.98 -8.05
C ALA A 135 19.40 -4.79 -8.80
N GLY A 136 19.39 -3.61 -8.18
CA GLY A 136 18.81 -2.39 -8.75
C GLY A 136 17.31 -2.20 -8.45
N ALA A 137 16.68 -3.10 -7.69
CA ALA A 137 15.32 -2.94 -7.18
C ALA A 137 15.34 -2.46 -5.73
N GLY A 138 14.41 -1.60 -5.34
CA GLY A 138 14.22 -1.21 -3.94
C GLY A 138 14.08 0.28 -3.66
N PHE A 139 14.13 0.66 -2.36
CA PHE A 139 13.74 1.98 -1.86
C PHE A 139 14.62 3.17 -2.31
N ARG A 140 15.86 2.93 -2.71
CA ARG A 140 16.82 4.00 -3.05
C ARG A 140 17.17 4.09 -4.53
N HIS A 141 16.47 3.32 -5.37
CA HIS A 141 16.70 3.31 -6.82
C HIS A 141 15.50 3.94 -7.55
N ASP A 142 15.74 4.56 -8.70
CA ASP A 142 14.69 5.08 -9.59
C ASP A 142 14.07 3.97 -10.45
N THR A 143 14.64 2.75 -10.38
CA THR A 143 14.17 1.55 -11.05
C THR A 143 13.51 0.58 -10.05
N ASN A 144 12.66 -0.31 -10.60
CA ASN A 144 12.09 -1.39 -9.85
C ASN A 144 11.79 -2.59 -10.78
N LYS A 145 11.81 -3.78 -10.20
CA LYS A 145 11.36 -5.02 -10.84
C LYS A 145 10.24 -5.58 -10.00
N ILE A 146 9.10 -5.82 -10.64
CA ILE A 146 7.90 -6.28 -9.95
C ILE A 146 7.38 -7.58 -10.54
N SER A 147 6.61 -8.30 -9.72
CA SER A 147 5.67 -9.33 -10.18
C SER A 147 4.27 -8.95 -9.72
N ILE A 148 3.28 -9.19 -10.55
CA ILE A 148 1.87 -9.09 -10.16
C ILE A 148 1.37 -10.49 -9.88
N ILE A 149 0.78 -10.69 -8.69
CA ILE A 149 0.20 -11.95 -8.25
C ILE A 149 -1.29 -11.75 -8.02
N ASP A 150 -2.10 -12.59 -8.64
CA ASP A 150 -3.54 -12.66 -8.47
C ASP A 150 -3.99 -14.12 -8.30
N ARG A 151 -5.32 -14.36 -8.27
CA ARG A 151 -5.89 -15.73 -8.17
C ARG A 151 -5.63 -16.62 -9.38
N LYS A 152 -5.20 -16.03 -10.52
CA LYS A 152 -4.90 -16.77 -11.76
C LYS A 152 -3.43 -17.17 -11.85
N GLY A 153 -2.57 -16.53 -11.04
CA GLY A 153 -1.15 -16.83 -10.98
C GLY A 153 -0.26 -15.58 -10.87
N ARG A 154 0.97 -15.70 -11.38
CA ARG A 154 2.02 -14.70 -11.31
C ARG A 154 2.41 -14.22 -12.71
N THR A 155 2.56 -12.92 -12.86
CA THR A 155 3.11 -12.26 -14.05
C THR A 155 4.33 -11.46 -13.66
N ASP A 156 5.49 -11.78 -14.27
CA ASP A 156 6.75 -11.09 -14.01
C ASP A 156 6.99 -9.96 -15.01
N TYR A 157 7.49 -8.85 -14.51
CA TYR A 157 7.86 -7.68 -15.31
C TYR A 157 9.38 -7.46 -15.26
N PRO A 158 10.02 -7.02 -16.34
CA PRO A 158 11.43 -6.71 -16.35
C PRO A 158 11.75 -5.48 -15.47
N LEU A 159 13.04 -5.29 -15.18
CA LEU A 159 13.51 -4.09 -14.50
C LEU A 159 13.18 -2.86 -15.35
N LYS A 160 12.46 -1.90 -14.78
CA LYS A 160 12.00 -0.66 -15.44
C LYS A 160 12.13 0.53 -14.49
N SER A 161 11.97 1.73 -15.02
CA SER A 161 11.78 2.92 -14.17
C SER A 161 10.49 2.81 -13.35
N LYS A 162 10.46 3.42 -12.17
CA LYS A 162 9.24 3.45 -11.32
C LYS A 162 8.04 4.05 -12.06
N ALA A 163 8.26 4.96 -12.99
CA ALA A 163 7.20 5.52 -13.82
C ALA A 163 6.61 4.48 -14.79
N GLU A 164 7.44 3.64 -15.39
CA GLU A 164 6.97 2.55 -16.26
C GLU A 164 6.29 1.45 -15.47
N VAL A 165 6.84 1.08 -14.30
CA VAL A 165 6.19 0.15 -13.36
C VAL A 165 4.80 0.65 -12.95
N ALA A 166 4.66 1.95 -12.68
CA ALA A 166 3.35 2.54 -12.38
C ALA A 166 2.38 2.41 -13.56
N ARG A 167 2.86 2.50 -14.82
CA ARG A 167 2.01 2.25 -15.99
C ARG A 167 1.54 0.81 -16.05
N ASP A 168 2.44 -0.16 -15.88
CA ASP A 168 2.10 -1.60 -15.90
C ASP A 168 1.02 -1.92 -14.83
N ILE A 169 1.17 -1.37 -13.61
CA ILE A 169 0.20 -1.55 -12.52
C ILE A 169 -1.16 -0.94 -12.89
N ILE A 170 -1.18 0.27 -13.46
CA ILE A 170 -2.43 0.95 -13.82
C ILE A 170 -3.06 0.35 -15.08
N ASP A 171 -2.28 -0.22 -15.99
CA ASP A 171 -2.81 -1.04 -17.10
C ASP A 171 -3.61 -2.21 -16.53
N ARG A 172 -2.99 -2.98 -15.62
CA ARG A 172 -3.67 -4.10 -14.96
C ARG A 172 -4.93 -3.68 -14.21
N LEU A 173 -4.86 -2.60 -13.42
CA LEU A 173 -6.01 -2.07 -12.69
C LEU A 173 -7.16 -1.68 -13.64
N SER A 174 -6.82 -0.99 -14.74
CA SER A 174 -7.80 -0.53 -15.71
C SER A 174 -8.52 -1.69 -16.41
N ASP A 175 -7.79 -2.78 -16.70
CA ASP A 175 -8.38 -3.95 -17.33
C ASP A 175 -9.32 -4.70 -16.38
N GLU A 176 -8.95 -4.84 -15.11
CA GLU A 176 -9.84 -5.44 -14.10
C GLU A 176 -11.10 -4.57 -13.87
N LEU A 177 -10.99 -3.23 -13.81
CA LEU A 177 -12.16 -2.35 -13.69
C LEU A 177 -13.12 -2.48 -14.88
N LYS A 178 -12.60 -2.57 -16.11
CA LYS A 178 -13.45 -2.81 -17.30
C LYS A 178 -14.20 -4.14 -17.20
N HIS A 179 -13.52 -5.19 -16.72
CA HIS A 179 -14.14 -6.50 -16.53
C HIS A 179 -15.27 -6.47 -15.49
N LEU A 180 -15.10 -5.73 -14.40
CA LEU A 180 -16.15 -5.54 -13.39
C LEU A 180 -17.37 -4.82 -13.99
N THR A 181 -17.14 -3.74 -14.74
CA THR A 181 -18.23 -2.95 -15.36
C THR A 181 -19.02 -3.74 -16.41
N LEU A 182 -18.37 -4.64 -17.14
CA LEU A 182 -19.02 -5.45 -18.18
C LEU A 182 -19.85 -6.61 -17.60
N ASN A 183 -19.60 -7.02 -16.36
CA ASN A 183 -20.25 -8.15 -15.69
C ASN A 183 -21.25 -7.72 -14.59
N SER A 184 -21.47 -6.42 -14.43
CA SER A 184 -22.45 -5.80 -13.51
C SER A 184 -23.72 -5.44 -14.23
#